data_9a1cb7c83d35370e8cabe2eee0e3ff60
#
_entry.id   9a1cb7c83d35370e8cabe2eee0e3ff60
#
_cell.length_a   1.000
_cell.length_b   1.000
_cell.length_c   1.000
_cell.angle_alpha   90.00
_cell.angle_beta   90.00
_cell.angle_gamma   90.00
#
_symmetry.space_group_name_H-M   'P 1'
#
loop_
_entity.id
_entity.type
_entity.pdbx_description
1 polymer ?
#
loop_
_entity_poly.entity_id
_entity_poly.type
_entity_poly.pdbx_seq_one_letter_code
_entity_poly.pdbx_strand_id
1 'polypeptide(L)'
;LLARLGTDYVEIGMIHYVDAEADLREVLDGPIMRLAQRLRSEGRIRHIGLSSHNPVVAHMAARTGLIDVLMFSVNPCYDLLPPSDDVDTLWADESYARELHNIDPERQRLYEFCEREGIAIDVMKAYGGGDLLSDANSPFGRPMTPVQCLEYALTRPGVAAVMAGCRSRAEIEAALAWCSATAAERDYTGALAGLDKFSWEGHCMYCGHCAPCSVGIDIAGV
;
A
#
# COMPACT_ATOMS: atom_id res chain seq x y z
N LEU A 1 -12.68 -18.18 -16.04
CA LEU A 1 -11.47 -17.85 -15.29
C LEU A 1 -11.08 -18.98 -14.33
N LEU A 2 -11.96 -19.39 -13.41
CA LEU A 2 -11.70 -20.46 -12.41
C LEU A 2 -11.25 -21.78 -13.05
N ALA A 3 -11.89 -22.20 -14.15
CA ALA A 3 -11.47 -23.41 -14.89
C ALA A 3 -10.01 -23.35 -15.38
N ARG A 4 -9.47 -22.16 -15.68
CA ARG A 4 -8.06 -21.99 -16.07
C ARG A 4 -7.10 -22.14 -14.88
N LEU A 5 -7.59 -21.89 -13.67
CA LEU A 5 -6.84 -22.04 -12.43
C LEU A 5 -6.97 -23.46 -11.85
N GLY A 6 -7.81 -24.30 -12.44
CA GLY A 6 -8.07 -25.67 -11.96
C GLY A 6 -8.80 -25.68 -10.61
N THR A 7 -9.59 -24.67 -10.32
CA THR A 7 -10.36 -24.52 -9.07
C THR A 7 -11.79 -24.08 -9.36
N ASP A 8 -12.68 -24.24 -8.40
CA ASP A 8 -14.06 -23.79 -8.43
C ASP A 8 -14.31 -22.51 -7.62
N TYR A 9 -13.31 -22.03 -6.86
CA TYR A 9 -13.34 -20.77 -6.12
C TYR A 9 -11.98 -20.06 -6.10
N VAL A 10 -11.98 -18.80 -5.67
CA VAL A 10 -10.79 -18.05 -5.28
C VAL A 10 -11.05 -17.34 -3.95
N GLU A 11 -9.99 -17.07 -3.20
CA GLU A 11 -10.09 -16.41 -1.91
C GLU A 11 -10.62 -14.97 -2.05
N ILE A 12 -10.08 -14.21 -3.00
CA ILE A 12 -10.41 -12.79 -3.17
C ILE A 12 -10.87 -12.56 -4.61
N GLY A 13 -12.09 -12.02 -4.77
CA GLY A 13 -12.58 -11.47 -6.02
C GLY A 13 -12.30 -9.96 -6.04
N MET A 14 -11.35 -9.52 -6.89
CA MET A 14 -10.89 -8.13 -6.91
C MET A 14 -11.66 -7.30 -7.93
N ILE A 15 -12.28 -6.20 -7.48
CA ILE A 15 -12.80 -5.12 -8.34
C ILE A 15 -11.61 -4.20 -8.63
N HIS A 16 -11.20 -4.16 -9.89
CA HIS A 16 -9.92 -3.56 -10.26
C HIS A 16 -10.07 -2.10 -10.70
N TYR A 17 -9.16 -1.23 -10.21
CA TYR A 17 -8.92 0.13 -10.64
C TYR A 17 -10.12 1.07 -10.45
N VAL A 18 -10.32 1.51 -9.22
CA VAL A 18 -11.38 2.44 -8.84
C VAL A 18 -10.73 3.65 -8.17
N ASP A 19 -10.40 4.69 -8.94
CA ASP A 19 -9.64 5.85 -8.49
C ASP A 19 -10.47 7.15 -8.45
N ALA A 20 -11.61 7.19 -9.15
CA ALA A 20 -12.54 8.31 -9.11
C ALA A 20 -13.80 7.99 -8.29
N GLU A 21 -14.35 9.01 -7.62
CA GLU A 21 -15.59 8.86 -6.84
C GLU A 21 -16.78 8.44 -7.72
N ALA A 22 -16.82 8.91 -8.98
CA ALA A 22 -17.86 8.54 -9.93
C ALA A 22 -17.82 7.04 -10.25
N ASP A 23 -16.61 6.48 -10.45
CA ASP A 23 -16.41 5.05 -10.71
C ASP A 23 -16.79 4.22 -9.50
N LEU A 24 -16.46 4.68 -8.29
CA LEU A 24 -16.87 4.01 -7.06
C LEU A 24 -18.41 3.93 -6.96
N ARG A 25 -19.11 5.02 -7.23
CA ARG A 25 -20.58 5.03 -7.23
C ARG A 25 -21.15 4.05 -8.26
N GLU A 26 -20.60 4.04 -9.48
CA GLU A 26 -21.02 3.10 -10.52
C GLU A 26 -20.78 1.64 -10.09
N VAL A 27 -19.65 1.35 -9.45
CA VAL A 27 -19.35 0.02 -8.91
C VAL A 27 -20.33 -0.38 -7.83
N LEU A 28 -20.59 0.49 -6.85
CA LEU A 28 -21.44 0.18 -5.69
C LEU A 28 -22.91 0.00 -6.07
N ASP A 29 -23.45 0.89 -6.89
CA ASP A 29 -24.85 0.88 -7.28
C ASP A 29 -25.13 -0.02 -8.49
N GLY A 30 -24.06 -0.38 -9.21
CA GLY A 30 -24.09 -1.04 -10.50
C GLY A 30 -24.13 -2.57 -10.47
N PRO A 31 -23.98 -3.19 -11.63
CA PRO A 31 -23.99 -4.66 -11.77
C PRO A 31 -22.73 -5.32 -11.19
N ILE A 32 -21.61 -4.60 -11.06
CA ILE A 32 -20.33 -5.14 -10.60
C ILE A 32 -20.45 -5.61 -9.14
N MET A 33 -20.90 -4.74 -8.24
CA MET A 33 -21.07 -5.10 -6.83
C MET A 33 -22.12 -6.20 -6.65
N ARG A 34 -23.25 -6.14 -7.38
CA ARG A 34 -24.26 -7.21 -7.37
C ARG A 34 -23.69 -8.54 -7.83
N LEU A 35 -22.81 -8.54 -8.83
CA LEU A 35 -22.11 -9.75 -9.29
C LEU A 35 -21.16 -10.26 -8.21
N ALA A 36 -20.34 -9.40 -7.60
CA ALA A 36 -19.41 -9.78 -6.55
C ALA A 36 -20.12 -10.41 -5.35
N GLN A 37 -21.21 -9.79 -4.88
CA GLN A 37 -22.02 -10.32 -3.80
C GLN A 37 -22.66 -11.69 -4.13
N ARG A 38 -23.16 -11.86 -5.38
CA ARG A 38 -23.66 -13.14 -5.86
C ARG A 38 -22.56 -14.20 -5.88
N LEU A 39 -21.39 -13.90 -6.44
CA LEU A 39 -20.27 -14.85 -6.47
C LEU A 39 -19.82 -15.24 -5.06
N ARG A 40 -19.87 -14.32 -4.10
CA ARG A 40 -19.60 -14.62 -2.70
C ARG A 40 -20.66 -15.53 -2.11
N SER A 41 -21.94 -15.28 -2.36
CA SER A 41 -23.05 -16.14 -1.87
C SER A 41 -23.03 -17.54 -2.49
N GLU A 42 -22.51 -17.68 -3.73
CA GLU A 42 -22.31 -18.95 -4.41
C GLU A 42 -21.02 -19.68 -3.97
N GLY A 43 -20.21 -19.09 -3.09
CA GLY A 43 -18.92 -19.62 -2.65
C GLY A 43 -17.83 -19.63 -3.72
N ARG A 44 -18.02 -18.87 -4.83
CA ARG A 44 -17.03 -18.72 -5.92
C ARG A 44 -15.90 -17.77 -5.58
N ILE A 45 -16.16 -16.81 -4.72
CA ILE A 45 -15.18 -15.97 -4.05
C ILE A 45 -15.52 -15.98 -2.55
N ARG A 46 -14.51 -15.86 -1.69
CA ARG A 46 -14.72 -15.78 -0.23
C ARG A 46 -14.81 -14.33 0.24
N HIS A 47 -13.97 -13.49 -0.32
CA HIS A 47 -13.83 -12.08 0.04
C HIS A 47 -13.99 -11.19 -1.18
N ILE A 48 -14.53 -9.99 -0.97
CA ILE A 48 -14.62 -8.96 -1.99
C ILE A 48 -13.47 -7.99 -1.77
N GLY A 49 -12.60 -7.87 -2.77
CA GLY A 49 -11.53 -6.88 -2.81
C GLY A 49 -11.83 -5.74 -3.76
N LEU A 50 -11.16 -4.61 -3.53
CA LEU A 50 -11.17 -3.46 -4.44
C LEU A 50 -9.74 -2.92 -4.56
N SER A 51 -9.33 -2.51 -5.76
CA SER A 51 -8.04 -1.84 -5.92
C SER A 51 -8.22 -0.35 -6.22
N SER A 52 -7.41 0.47 -5.56
CA SER A 52 -7.37 1.92 -5.78
C SER A 52 -5.95 2.46 -5.54
N HIS A 53 -5.65 3.59 -6.18
CA HIS A 53 -4.46 4.41 -5.92
C HIS A 53 -4.81 5.71 -5.16
N ASN A 54 -6.10 6.09 -5.17
CA ASN A 54 -6.61 7.29 -4.52
C ASN A 54 -7.06 6.98 -3.08
N PRO A 55 -6.39 7.52 -2.03
CA PRO A 55 -6.71 7.21 -0.64
C PRO A 55 -8.12 7.64 -0.23
N VAL A 56 -8.65 8.72 -0.81
CA VAL A 56 -10.01 9.19 -0.52
C VAL A 56 -11.04 8.19 -1.02
N VAL A 57 -10.91 7.76 -2.27
CA VAL A 57 -11.82 6.79 -2.90
C VAL A 57 -11.72 5.42 -2.22
N ALA A 58 -10.49 4.98 -1.92
CA ALA A 58 -10.24 3.76 -1.16
C ALA A 58 -10.91 3.80 0.23
N HIS A 59 -10.80 4.91 0.95
CA HIS A 59 -11.44 5.10 2.25
C HIS A 59 -12.98 5.10 2.14
N MET A 60 -13.53 5.76 1.12
CA MET A 60 -14.98 5.71 0.85
C MET A 60 -15.45 4.27 0.60
N ALA A 61 -14.71 3.50 -0.21
CA ALA A 61 -15.01 2.08 -0.47
C ALA A 61 -14.95 1.24 0.82
N ALA A 62 -13.90 1.40 1.62
CA ALA A 62 -13.70 0.70 2.89
C ALA A 62 -14.85 0.96 3.87
N ARG A 63 -15.33 2.21 3.97
CA ARG A 63 -16.44 2.61 4.85
C ARG A 63 -17.80 1.99 4.50
N THR A 64 -17.96 1.43 3.32
CA THR A 64 -19.23 0.77 2.93
C THR A 64 -19.50 -0.52 3.70
N GLY A 65 -18.47 -1.14 4.29
CA GLY A 65 -18.56 -2.47 4.90
C GLY A 65 -18.75 -3.60 3.88
N LEU A 66 -18.60 -3.32 2.59
CA LEU A 66 -18.74 -4.31 1.50
C LEU A 66 -17.40 -4.90 1.06
N ILE A 67 -16.30 -4.23 1.39
CA ILE A 67 -14.94 -4.58 0.98
C ILE A 67 -14.20 -5.22 2.15
N ASP A 68 -13.68 -6.42 1.94
CA ASP A 68 -12.90 -7.18 2.91
C ASP A 68 -11.39 -6.96 2.73
N VAL A 69 -10.96 -6.71 1.49
CA VAL A 69 -9.55 -6.53 1.12
C VAL A 69 -9.39 -5.31 0.22
N LEU A 70 -8.46 -4.45 0.57
CA LEU A 70 -8.10 -3.28 -0.25
C LEU A 70 -6.71 -3.49 -0.85
N MET A 71 -6.60 -3.57 -2.18
CA MET A 71 -5.30 -3.50 -2.85
C MET A 71 -4.95 -2.04 -3.07
N PHE A 72 -3.87 -1.59 -2.41
CA PHE A 72 -3.51 -0.17 -2.39
C PHE A 72 -2.02 0.05 -2.65
N SER A 73 -1.68 1.18 -3.28
CA SER A 73 -0.31 1.54 -3.58
C SER A 73 0.37 2.16 -2.37
N VAL A 74 1.36 1.47 -1.78
CA VAL A 74 2.07 1.91 -0.58
C VAL A 74 3.57 1.86 -0.81
N ASN A 75 4.23 2.99 -0.69
CA ASN A 75 5.68 3.15 -0.62
C ASN A 75 6.02 4.56 -0.11
N PRO A 76 7.26 4.84 0.31
CA PRO A 76 7.60 6.12 0.94
C PRO A 76 7.43 7.34 0.03
N CYS A 77 7.48 7.17 -1.30
CA CYS A 77 7.23 8.28 -2.22
C CYS A 77 5.74 8.61 -2.35
N TYR A 78 4.94 7.58 -2.60
CA TYR A 78 3.50 7.76 -2.81
C TYR A 78 2.80 8.23 -1.55
N ASP A 79 3.29 7.82 -0.39
CA ASP A 79 2.73 8.23 0.90
C ASP A 79 2.86 9.73 1.17
N LEU A 80 3.79 10.41 0.52
CA LEU A 80 3.95 11.87 0.62
C LEU A 80 3.01 12.65 -0.30
N LEU A 81 2.36 12.00 -1.28
CA LEU A 81 1.57 12.66 -2.30
C LEU A 81 0.10 12.82 -1.90
N PRO A 82 -0.50 13.98 -2.22
CA PRO A 82 -1.92 14.19 -2.00
C PRO A 82 -2.77 13.25 -2.88
N PRO A 83 -4.05 13.06 -2.51
CA PRO A 83 -5.00 12.30 -3.33
C PRO A 83 -5.11 12.83 -4.76
N SER A 84 -5.27 11.92 -5.72
CA SER A 84 -5.50 12.26 -7.13
C SER A 84 -6.35 11.16 -7.80
N ASP A 85 -7.26 11.58 -8.69
CA ASP A 85 -7.99 10.66 -9.57
C ASP A 85 -7.13 10.24 -10.77
N ASP A 86 -6.03 10.97 -11.02
CA ASP A 86 -5.05 10.67 -12.05
C ASP A 86 -3.87 9.90 -11.45
N VAL A 87 -3.80 8.61 -11.76
CA VAL A 87 -2.75 7.72 -11.27
C VAL A 87 -1.36 8.11 -11.76
N ASP A 88 -1.23 8.81 -12.89
CA ASP A 88 0.05 9.22 -13.44
C ASP A 88 0.78 10.22 -12.53
N THR A 89 0.06 10.91 -11.65
CA THR A 89 0.64 11.78 -10.63
C THR A 89 1.58 11.06 -9.66
N LEU A 90 1.41 9.74 -9.48
CA LEU A 90 2.26 8.96 -8.55
C LEU A 90 3.71 8.79 -9.04
N TRP A 91 3.96 8.93 -10.34
CA TRP A 91 5.32 8.79 -10.92
C TRP A 91 5.75 9.97 -11.78
N ALA A 92 4.93 11.02 -11.84
CA ALA A 92 5.32 12.25 -12.55
C ALA A 92 6.41 13.00 -11.79
N ASP A 93 7.50 13.40 -12.48
CA ASP A 93 8.60 14.16 -11.88
C ASP A 93 8.13 15.45 -11.22
N GLU A 94 7.11 16.09 -11.78
CA GLU A 94 6.52 17.32 -11.27
C GLU A 94 5.93 17.15 -9.86
N SER A 95 5.42 15.97 -9.56
CA SER A 95 4.86 15.66 -8.23
C SER A 95 5.93 15.70 -7.14
N TYR A 96 7.18 15.42 -7.47
CA TYR A 96 8.34 15.41 -6.58
C TYR A 96 9.23 16.65 -6.72
N ALA A 97 8.83 17.64 -7.53
CA ALA A 97 9.59 18.87 -7.72
C ALA A 97 9.51 19.84 -6.53
N ARG A 98 8.56 19.64 -5.62
CA ARG A 98 8.31 20.46 -4.42
C ARG A 98 8.76 19.78 -3.14
N GLU A 99 8.79 20.53 -2.05
CA GLU A 99 8.95 19.98 -0.72
C GLU A 99 7.68 19.20 -0.32
N LEU A 100 7.87 17.99 0.23
CA LEU A 100 6.81 17.12 0.71
C LEU A 100 7.17 16.69 2.13
N HIS A 101 6.20 16.80 3.03
CA HIS A 101 6.41 16.52 4.44
C HIS A 101 5.36 15.55 4.94
N ASN A 102 5.84 14.49 5.61
CA ASN A 102 5.02 13.49 6.27
C ASN A 102 4.11 12.68 5.33
N ILE A 103 3.54 11.63 5.84
CA ILE A 103 2.52 10.85 5.13
C ILE A 103 1.30 11.75 4.94
N ASP A 104 0.73 11.74 3.74
CA ASP A 104 -0.49 12.48 3.45
C ASP A 104 -1.61 12.08 4.43
N PRO A 105 -2.35 13.04 5.01
CA PRO A 105 -3.36 12.76 6.03
C PRO A 105 -4.48 11.83 5.57
N GLU A 106 -4.83 11.80 4.27
CA GLU A 106 -5.84 10.88 3.76
C GLU A 106 -5.31 9.44 3.71
N ARG A 107 -4.02 9.25 3.39
CA ARG A 107 -3.38 7.93 3.45
C ARG A 107 -3.27 7.43 4.87
N GLN A 108 -2.85 8.29 5.80
CA GLN A 108 -2.78 7.97 7.22
C GLN A 108 -4.15 7.51 7.75
N ARG A 109 -5.20 8.31 7.49
CA ARG A 109 -6.58 7.96 7.89
C ARG A 109 -7.06 6.64 7.28
N LEU A 110 -6.71 6.35 6.03
CA LEU A 110 -7.04 5.08 5.38
C LEU A 110 -6.40 3.89 6.10
N TYR A 111 -5.11 3.97 6.39
CA TYR A 111 -4.37 2.90 7.07
C TYR A 111 -4.96 2.59 8.44
N GLU A 112 -5.13 3.62 9.28
CA GLU A 112 -5.70 3.51 10.61
C GLU A 112 -7.15 2.99 10.59
N PHE A 113 -7.94 3.42 9.59
CA PHE A 113 -9.30 2.93 9.41
C PHE A 113 -9.30 1.44 9.08
N CYS A 114 -8.50 1.01 8.11
CA CYS A 114 -8.42 -0.39 7.69
C CYS A 114 -7.98 -1.29 8.83
N GLU A 115 -6.97 -0.88 9.61
CA GLU A 115 -6.51 -1.64 10.79
C GLU A 115 -7.61 -1.79 11.83
N ARG A 116 -8.28 -0.69 12.19
CA ARG A 116 -9.35 -0.68 13.19
C ARG A 116 -10.56 -1.52 12.78
N GLU A 117 -10.94 -1.48 11.52
CA GLU A 117 -12.11 -2.21 11.00
C GLU A 117 -11.78 -3.64 10.52
N GLY A 118 -10.52 -4.05 10.58
CA GLY A 118 -10.08 -5.38 10.15
C GLY A 118 -10.12 -5.59 8.63
N ILE A 119 -10.01 -4.52 7.84
CA ILE A 119 -9.90 -4.58 6.38
C ILE A 119 -8.43 -4.79 6.04
N ALA A 120 -8.12 -5.91 5.37
CA ALA A 120 -6.75 -6.22 4.99
C ALA A 120 -6.26 -5.34 3.83
N ILE A 121 -5.13 -4.66 4.00
CA ILE A 121 -4.46 -3.97 2.89
C ILE A 121 -3.47 -4.95 2.25
N ASP A 122 -3.66 -5.22 0.95
CA ASP A 122 -2.70 -5.92 0.08
C ASP A 122 -1.95 -4.87 -0.74
N VAL A 123 -0.66 -4.73 -0.47
CA VAL A 123 0.13 -3.63 -1.04
C VAL A 123 0.56 -3.93 -2.47
N MET A 124 0.25 -3.02 -3.38
CA MET A 124 0.86 -2.93 -4.70
C MET A 124 1.88 -1.78 -4.77
N LYS A 125 2.79 -1.82 -5.74
CA LYS A 125 3.76 -0.75 -6.02
C LYS A 125 4.77 -0.47 -4.88
N ALA A 126 5.07 -1.45 -4.02
CA ALA A 126 6.05 -1.28 -2.94
C ALA A 126 7.42 -0.76 -3.42
N TYR A 127 7.80 -1.04 -4.66
CA TYR A 127 9.05 -0.59 -5.27
C TYR A 127 8.90 0.69 -6.12
N GLY A 128 7.73 1.35 -6.11
CA GLY A 128 7.48 2.54 -6.93
C GLY A 128 7.63 2.28 -8.43
N GLY A 129 7.16 1.12 -8.93
CA GLY A 129 7.40 0.71 -10.32
C GLY A 129 8.83 0.23 -10.62
N GLY A 130 9.71 0.27 -9.64
CA GLY A 130 11.14 -0.03 -9.71
C GLY A 130 12.01 1.20 -9.48
N ASP A 131 11.45 2.39 -9.48
CA ASP A 131 12.19 3.64 -9.35
C ASP A 131 12.91 3.74 -8.00
N LEU A 132 12.27 3.31 -6.92
CA LEU A 132 12.88 3.27 -5.58
C LEU A 132 14.14 2.39 -5.49
N LEU A 133 14.31 1.44 -6.39
CA LEU A 133 15.47 0.54 -6.43
C LEU A 133 16.60 1.06 -7.34
N SER A 134 16.44 2.25 -7.96
CA SER A 134 17.33 2.81 -8.96
C SER A 134 18.01 4.08 -8.45
N ASP A 135 19.34 4.16 -8.55
CA ASP A 135 20.08 5.40 -8.27
C ASP A 135 19.65 6.56 -9.17
N ALA A 136 19.29 6.25 -10.42
CA ALA A 136 18.96 7.26 -11.43
C ALA A 136 17.53 7.78 -11.33
N ASN A 137 16.59 6.92 -10.90
CA ASN A 137 15.16 7.21 -10.99
C ASN A 137 14.52 7.48 -9.63
N SER A 138 15.20 7.12 -8.52
CA SER A 138 14.63 7.32 -7.19
C SER A 138 14.40 8.82 -6.94
N PRO A 139 13.16 9.23 -6.60
CA PRO A 139 12.87 10.62 -6.22
C PRO A 139 13.70 11.11 -5.03
N PHE A 140 14.24 10.18 -4.25
CA PHE A 140 15.12 10.47 -3.11
C PHE A 140 16.58 10.71 -3.51
N GLY A 141 16.96 10.59 -4.80
CA GLY A 141 18.34 10.73 -5.28
C GLY A 141 19.27 9.60 -4.82
N ARG A 142 18.72 8.54 -4.26
CA ARG A 142 19.41 7.31 -3.84
C ARG A 142 18.45 6.14 -3.80
N PRO A 143 18.92 4.90 -4.04
CA PRO A 143 18.06 3.73 -4.02
C PRO A 143 17.77 3.27 -2.59
N MET A 144 16.65 2.59 -2.45
CA MET A 144 16.36 1.72 -1.32
C MET A 144 16.62 0.26 -1.72
N THR A 145 16.87 -0.61 -0.76
CA THR A 145 16.91 -2.04 -1.03
C THR A 145 15.49 -2.63 -1.12
N PRO A 146 15.29 -3.78 -1.81
CA PRO A 146 14.01 -4.47 -1.81
C PRO A 146 13.50 -4.76 -0.38
N VAL A 147 14.41 -5.14 0.53
CA VAL A 147 14.09 -5.40 1.94
C VAL A 147 13.54 -4.16 2.64
N GLN A 148 14.17 -3.01 2.45
CA GLN A 148 13.73 -1.73 3.04
C GLN A 148 12.36 -1.29 2.49
N CYS A 149 12.12 -1.44 1.18
CA CYS A 149 10.83 -1.12 0.58
C CYS A 149 9.71 -2.01 1.11
N LEU A 150 9.97 -3.32 1.28
CA LEU A 150 9.01 -4.25 1.85
C LEU A 150 8.74 -3.95 3.33
N GLU A 151 9.78 -3.68 4.10
CA GLU A 151 9.64 -3.31 5.53
C GLU A 151 8.82 -2.03 5.67
N TYR A 152 9.10 -1.01 4.86
CA TYR A 152 8.30 0.21 4.88
C TYR A 152 6.81 -0.09 4.67
N ALA A 153 6.48 -0.89 3.67
CA ALA A 153 5.09 -1.21 3.38
C ALA A 153 4.44 -2.06 4.49
N LEU A 154 5.14 -3.11 4.95
CA LEU A 154 4.61 -4.05 5.96
C LEU A 154 4.44 -3.44 7.36
N THR A 155 5.07 -2.31 7.64
CA THR A 155 4.94 -1.60 8.91
C THR A 155 3.78 -0.60 8.93
N ARG A 156 3.09 -0.37 7.81
CA ARG A 156 1.90 0.50 7.80
C ARG A 156 0.72 -0.20 8.47
N PRO A 157 -0.12 0.56 9.22
CA PRO A 157 -1.33 -0.01 9.83
C PRO A 157 -2.24 -0.68 8.79
N GLY A 158 -2.84 -1.80 9.15
CA GLY A 158 -3.77 -2.55 8.29
C GLY A 158 -3.13 -3.35 7.16
N VAL A 159 -1.83 -3.23 6.92
CA VAL A 159 -1.15 -3.98 5.86
C VAL A 159 -0.98 -5.44 6.27
N ALA A 160 -1.56 -6.34 5.48
CA ALA A 160 -1.50 -7.79 5.68
C ALA A 160 -0.53 -8.50 4.73
N ALA A 161 -0.34 -7.97 3.53
CA ALA A 161 0.50 -8.58 2.50
C ALA A 161 1.09 -7.54 1.55
N VAL A 162 2.17 -7.91 0.86
CA VAL A 162 2.78 -7.10 -0.20
C VAL A 162 2.96 -7.94 -1.45
N MET A 163 2.39 -7.48 -2.57
CA MET A 163 2.63 -8.02 -3.89
C MET A 163 3.88 -7.38 -4.51
N ALA A 164 5.03 -7.98 -4.26
CA ALA A 164 6.30 -7.53 -4.82
C ALA A 164 6.34 -7.79 -6.33
N GLY A 165 6.52 -6.73 -7.14
CA GLY A 165 6.69 -6.86 -8.58
C GLY A 165 8.06 -7.44 -8.91
N CYS A 166 8.11 -8.68 -9.41
CA CYS A 166 9.34 -9.37 -9.79
C CYS A 166 9.24 -9.90 -11.23
N ARG A 167 10.31 -9.70 -12.03
CA ARG A 167 10.41 -10.15 -13.42
C ARG A 167 11.41 -11.29 -13.62
N SER A 168 12.20 -11.59 -12.59
CA SER A 168 13.23 -12.61 -12.62
C SER A 168 13.29 -13.37 -11.30
N ARG A 169 13.91 -14.56 -11.34
CA ARG A 169 14.18 -15.33 -10.14
C ARG A 169 15.05 -14.58 -9.13
N ALA A 170 16.05 -13.85 -9.62
CA ALA A 170 16.92 -13.05 -8.75
C ALA A 170 16.14 -11.96 -8.00
N GLU A 171 15.17 -11.32 -8.65
CA GLU A 171 14.29 -10.33 -8.00
C GLU A 171 13.37 -10.99 -6.96
N ILE A 172 12.88 -12.20 -7.21
CA ILE A 172 12.12 -12.97 -6.21
C ILE A 172 13.00 -13.31 -5.01
N GLU A 173 14.23 -13.78 -5.25
CA GLU A 173 15.18 -14.10 -4.17
C GLU A 173 15.53 -12.87 -3.36
N ALA A 174 15.70 -11.70 -4.00
CA ALA A 174 15.95 -10.43 -3.34
C ALA A 174 14.75 -9.96 -2.49
N ALA A 175 13.52 -10.19 -2.93
CA ALA A 175 12.32 -9.92 -2.14
C ALA A 175 12.21 -10.88 -0.94
N LEU A 176 12.44 -12.18 -1.16
CA LEU A 176 12.39 -13.20 -0.10
C LEU A 176 13.48 -13.02 0.96
N ALA A 177 14.57 -12.31 0.67
CA ALA A 177 15.59 -11.96 1.64
C ALA A 177 15.02 -11.23 2.86
N TRP A 178 13.89 -10.53 2.71
CA TRP A 178 13.18 -9.90 3.82
C TRP A 178 12.83 -10.88 4.94
N CYS A 179 12.48 -12.13 4.60
CA CYS A 179 12.08 -13.13 5.61
C CYS A 179 13.20 -13.48 6.60
N SER A 180 14.47 -13.34 6.20
CA SER A 180 15.65 -13.63 7.03
C SER A 180 16.49 -12.39 7.35
N ALA A 181 16.06 -11.22 6.89
CA ALA A 181 16.79 -9.97 7.10
C ALA A 181 16.86 -9.58 8.57
N THR A 182 18.01 -9.06 8.96
CA THR A 182 18.25 -8.48 10.29
C THR A 182 17.49 -7.15 10.44
N ALA A 183 17.31 -6.67 11.67
CA ALA A 183 16.73 -5.36 11.94
C ALA A 183 17.49 -4.23 11.23
N ALA A 184 18.82 -4.33 11.16
CA ALA A 184 19.65 -3.31 10.47
C ALA A 184 19.43 -3.31 8.95
N GLU A 185 19.22 -4.47 8.32
CA GLU A 185 18.94 -4.57 6.88
C GLU A 185 17.52 -4.10 6.54
N ARG A 186 16.58 -4.23 7.45
CA ARG A 186 15.20 -3.75 7.33
C ARG A 186 15.08 -2.24 7.57
N ASP A 187 16.03 -1.66 8.29
CA ASP A 187 16.00 -0.24 8.63
C ASP A 187 16.03 0.64 7.38
N TYR A 188 14.90 1.24 7.08
CA TYR A 188 14.73 2.19 5.97
C TYR A 188 14.93 3.66 6.38
N THR A 189 15.06 3.95 7.68
CA THR A 189 15.15 5.33 8.15
C THR A 189 16.40 6.04 7.64
N GLY A 190 17.53 5.35 7.55
CA GLY A 190 18.75 5.88 6.97
C GLY A 190 18.62 6.24 5.48
N ALA A 191 17.78 5.52 4.73
CA ALA A 191 17.49 5.85 3.33
C ALA A 191 16.59 7.08 3.18
N LEU A 192 15.79 7.40 4.19
CA LEU A 192 14.85 8.53 4.19
C LEU A 192 15.35 9.73 5.01
N ALA A 193 16.48 9.62 5.69
CA ALA A 193 17.02 10.70 6.51
C ALA A 193 17.84 11.70 5.68
N GLY A 194 17.76 12.99 6.03
CA GLY A 194 18.58 14.04 5.45
C GLY A 194 18.33 14.28 3.96
N LEU A 195 17.10 14.10 3.52
CA LEU A 195 16.65 14.44 2.18
C LEU A 195 16.34 15.94 2.10
N ASP A 196 16.77 16.60 1.03
CA ASP A 196 16.61 18.06 0.91
C ASP A 196 15.15 18.51 0.77
N LYS A 197 14.30 17.69 0.15
CA LYS A 197 12.92 18.04 -0.19
C LYS A 197 11.87 17.22 0.57
N PHE A 198 12.27 16.19 1.30
CA PHE A 198 11.34 15.26 1.93
C PHE A 198 11.67 15.10 3.41
N SER A 199 10.65 15.14 4.26
CA SER A 199 10.85 14.94 5.70
C SER A 199 9.65 14.25 6.35
N TRP A 200 9.89 13.63 7.51
CA TRP A 200 8.87 13.01 8.37
C TRP A 200 8.92 13.61 9.79
N GLU A 201 9.27 14.90 9.89
CA GLU A 201 9.43 15.57 11.18
C GLU A 201 8.10 15.65 11.94
N GLY A 202 8.13 15.30 13.22
CA GLY A 202 6.97 15.37 14.11
C GLY A 202 5.89 14.32 13.85
N HIS A 203 6.14 13.34 13.00
CA HIS A 203 5.20 12.25 12.70
C HIS A 203 5.85 10.88 12.79
N CYS A 204 5.09 9.88 13.21
CA CYS A 204 5.56 8.51 13.22
C CYS A 204 5.71 7.98 11.79
N MET A 205 6.90 7.44 11.47
CA MET A 205 7.15 6.75 10.20
C MET A 205 7.11 5.22 10.34
N TYR A 206 6.63 4.72 11.45
CA TYR A 206 6.46 3.29 11.75
C TYR A 206 7.73 2.43 11.64
N CYS A 207 8.90 3.02 11.86
CA CYS A 207 10.20 2.32 11.74
C CYS A 207 10.51 1.37 12.90
N GLY A 208 9.74 1.38 13.97
CA GLY A 208 9.89 0.49 15.12
C GLY A 208 11.03 0.86 16.09
N HIS A 209 11.83 1.89 15.84
CA HIS A 209 12.98 2.24 16.69
C HIS A 209 12.61 2.62 18.13
N CYS A 210 11.37 3.08 18.37
CA CYS A 210 10.89 3.40 19.72
C CYS A 210 10.37 2.17 20.47
N ALA A 211 10.24 1.02 19.83
CA ALA A 211 9.71 -0.20 20.44
C ALA A 211 10.85 -1.17 20.82
N PRO A 212 10.71 -1.88 21.96
CA PRO A 212 9.70 -1.68 22.99
C PRO A 212 9.96 -0.41 23.81
N CYS A 213 8.93 0.38 24.08
CA CYS A 213 9.05 1.53 24.95
C CYS A 213 9.29 1.08 26.40
N SER A 214 10.29 1.65 27.08
CA SER A 214 10.65 1.29 28.46
C SER A 214 9.55 1.53 29.49
N VAL A 215 8.58 2.38 29.15
CA VAL A 215 7.42 2.72 30.00
C VAL A 215 6.10 2.21 29.43
N GLY A 216 6.14 1.39 28.36
CA GLY A 216 4.97 0.72 27.80
C GLY A 216 4.05 1.59 26.96
N ILE A 217 4.53 2.72 26.42
CA ILE A 217 3.75 3.56 25.51
C ILE A 217 3.82 2.99 24.11
N ASP A 218 2.68 2.84 23.46
CA ASP A 218 2.58 2.59 22.03
C ASP A 218 2.74 3.92 21.27
N ILE A 219 4.00 4.26 20.94
CA ILE A 219 4.33 5.55 20.32
C ILE A 219 3.81 5.63 18.87
N ALA A 220 3.61 4.50 18.21
CA ALA A 220 3.07 4.47 16.85
C ALA A 220 1.54 4.60 16.83
N GLY A 221 0.87 4.24 17.92
CA GLY A 221 -0.59 4.30 18.09
C GLY A 221 -1.11 5.57 18.78
N VAL A 222 -0.23 6.52 19.15
CA VAL A 222 -0.58 7.82 19.73
C VAL A 222 -0.58 8.89 18.64
#